data_86f6903309051905b8eafcba8913e88e
#
_entry.id   86f6903309051905b8eafcba8913e88e
#
_cell.length_a   1.000
_cell.length_b   1.000
_cell.length_c   1.000
_cell.angle_alpha   90.00
_cell.angle_beta   90.00
_cell.angle_gamma   90.00
#
_symmetry.space_group_name_H-M   'P 1'
#
loop_
_entity.id
_entity.type
_entity.pdbx_description
1 polymer ?
#
loop_
_entity_poly.entity_id
_entity_poly.type
_entity_poly.pdbx_seq_one_letter_code
_entity_poly.pdbx_strand_id
1 'polypeptide(L)'
;MLTTKDIENFKETFNDETPLGEPQHWIYLKSGRSIEVTHEEDGLPENEQYFSIRLHCSEEEFDNGEYSSTIGVITTLIATTAQDTLNCINAIMRTFKEKEI
;
A
#
# COMPACT_ATOMS: atom_id res chain seq x y z
N MET A 1 14.15 -0.91 2.94
CA MET A 1 13.03 -1.03 3.87
C MET A 1 12.41 0.35 4.14
N LEU A 2 11.10 0.44 4.10
CA LEU A 2 10.38 1.69 4.33
C LEU A 2 10.50 2.13 5.80
N THR A 3 10.81 3.40 6.02
CA THR A 3 10.94 3.98 7.37
C THR A 3 9.83 5.01 7.61
N THR A 4 9.64 5.40 8.89
CA THR A 4 8.68 6.46 9.23
C THR A 4 9.05 7.77 8.53
N LYS A 5 10.34 8.07 8.42
CA LYS A 5 10.81 9.29 7.75
C LYS A 5 10.46 9.29 6.26
N ASP A 6 10.57 8.13 5.60
CA ASP A 6 10.16 7.98 4.20
C ASP A 6 8.68 8.31 4.03
N ILE A 7 7.85 7.86 4.97
CA ILE A 7 6.40 8.09 4.93
C ILE A 7 6.07 9.55 5.27
N GLU A 8 6.77 10.16 6.23
CA GLU A 8 6.59 11.57 6.57
C GLU A 8 6.90 12.49 5.39
N ASN A 9 7.89 12.10 4.56
CA ASN A 9 8.30 12.85 3.37
C ASN A 9 7.79 12.19 2.08
N PHE A 10 6.59 11.64 2.12
CA PHE A 10 6.08 10.76 1.07
C PHE A 10 6.16 11.35 -0.33
N LYS A 11 5.78 12.62 -0.49
CA LYS A 11 5.81 13.29 -1.80
C LYS A 11 7.23 13.45 -2.37
N GLU A 12 8.22 13.56 -1.50
CA GLU A 12 9.63 13.76 -1.88
C GLU A 12 10.33 12.43 -2.09
N THR A 13 9.89 11.40 -1.37
CA THR A 13 10.51 10.08 -1.37
C THR A 13 9.98 9.20 -2.50
N PHE A 14 8.69 9.27 -2.78
CA PHE A 14 8.03 8.40 -3.76
C PHE A 14 7.53 9.17 -4.97
N ASN A 15 8.01 8.77 -6.14
CA ASN A 15 7.74 9.44 -7.41
C ASN A 15 6.62 8.81 -8.22
N ASP A 16 6.19 7.59 -7.85
CA ASP A 16 5.05 6.95 -8.50
C ASP A 16 3.78 7.68 -8.07
N GLU A 17 2.87 7.87 -9.01
CA GLU A 17 1.64 8.61 -8.76
C GLU A 17 0.43 7.83 -9.25
N THR A 18 -0.68 7.99 -8.53
CA THR A 18 -1.98 7.54 -9.02
C THR A 18 -2.42 8.43 -10.18
N PRO A 19 -3.48 8.05 -10.95
CA PRO A 19 -4.05 8.92 -11.98
C PRO A 19 -4.51 10.29 -11.47
N LEU A 20 -4.76 10.42 -10.16
CA LEU A 20 -5.12 11.68 -9.51
C LEU A 20 -3.92 12.51 -9.05
N GLY A 21 -2.69 12.01 -9.27
CA GLY A 21 -1.47 12.70 -8.87
C GLY A 21 -1.08 12.50 -7.41
N GLU A 22 -1.61 11.46 -6.75
CA GLU A 22 -1.30 11.16 -5.36
C GLU A 22 0.00 10.34 -5.26
N PRO A 23 0.89 10.63 -4.30
CA PRO A 23 2.12 9.86 -4.11
C PRO A 23 1.83 8.40 -3.79
N GLN A 24 2.59 7.49 -4.37
CA GLN A 24 2.36 6.06 -4.29
C GLN A 24 3.68 5.30 -4.20
N HIS A 25 3.70 4.24 -3.40
CA HIS A 25 4.84 3.33 -3.28
C HIS A 25 4.38 1.88 -3.30
N TRP A 26 5.14 1.03 -4.01
CA TRP A 26 4.86 -0.40 -4.13
C TRP A 26 5.96 -1.21 -3.45
N ILE A 27 5.55 -2.18 -2.62
CA ILE A 27 6.43 -3.16 -1.98
C ILE A 27 6.16 -4.51 -2.63
N TYR A 28 7.16 -5.08 -3.28
CA TYR A 28 7.03 -6.37 -3.96
C TYR A 28 7.42 -7.51 -3.03
N LEU A 29 6.59 -8.55 -3.00
CA LEU A 29 6.72 -9.66 -2.05
C LEU A 29 7.17 -10.94 -2.77
N LYS A 30 7.82 -11.82 -2.02
CA LYS A 30 8.35 -13.08 -2.57
C LYS A 30 7.27 -14.02 -3.09
N SER A 31 6.05 -13.90 -2.58
CA SER A 31 4.89 -14.69 -3.06
C SER A 31 4.41 -14.28 -4.45
N GLY A 32 4.87 -13.14 -4.97
CA GLY A 32 4.33 -12.52 -6.17
C GLY A 32 3.25 -11.48 -5.88
N ARG A 33 2.75 -11.42 -4.64
CA ARG A 33 1.84 -10.37 -4.17
C ARG A 33 2.60 -9.06 -4.01
N SER A 34 1.87 -7.98 -3.84
CA SER A 34 2.45 -6.65 -3.62
C SER A 34 1.61 -5.84 -2.65
N ILE A 35 2.27 -4.90 -1.98
CA ILE A 35 1.59 -3.94 -1.10
C ILE A 35 1.72 -2.57 -1.75
N GLU A 36 0.58 -1.91 -1.93
CA GLU A 36 0.50 -0.54 -2.40
C GLU A 36 0.29 0.38 -1.22
N VAL A 37 1.10 1.41 -1.09
CA VAL A 37 0.93 2.47 -0.10
C VAL A 37 0.67 3.77 -0.86
N THR A 38 -0.49 4.38 -0.65
CA THR A 38 -0.89 5.61 -1.31
C THR A 38 -1.25 6.66 -0.28
N HIS A 39 -0.75 7.89 -0.45
CA HIS A 39 -1.18 9.03 0.34
C HIS A 39 -2.43 9.63 -0.31
N GLU A 40 -3.58 9.39 0.28
CA GLU A 40 -4.87 9.84 -0.22
C GLU A 40 -5.07 11.31 0.17
N GLU A 41 -4.84 12.21 -0.77
CA GLU A 41 -4.86 13.65 -0.52
C GLU A 41 -5.79 14.44 -1.45
N ASP A 42 -6.19 13.87 -2.58
CA ASP A 42 -6.99 14.56 -3.59
C ASP A 42 -8.34 15.02 -3.03
N GLY A 43 -8.58 16.33 -3.11
CA GLY A 43 -9.83 16.92 -2.62
C GLY A 43 -9.99 16.95 -1.10
N LEU A 44 -8.97 16.56 -0.34
CA LEU A 44 -9.04 16.51 1.13
C LEU A 44 -8.21 17.60 1.78
N PRO A 45 -8.77 18.27 2.84
CA PRO A 45 -7.96 19.14 3.69
C PRO A 45 -6.82 18.35 4.35
N GLU A 46 -5.73 19.01 4.68
CA GLU A 46 -4.54 18.36 5.25
C GLU A 46 -4.85 17.49 6.46
N ASN A 47 -5.74 17.91 7.34
CA ASN A 47 -6.11 17.16 8.54
C ASN A 47 -7.04 15.97 8.29
N GLU A 48 -7.51 15.80 7.06
CA GLU A 48 -8.36 14.67 6.65
C GLU A 48 -7.65 13.72 5.70
N GLN A 49 -6.42 14.03 5.30
CA GLN A 49 -5.61 13.17 4.45
C GLN A 49 -5.19 11.91 5.21
N TYR A 50 -5.05 10.80 4.51
CA TYR A 50 -4.70 9.52 5.12
C TYR A 50 -3.89 8.65 4.16
N PHE A 51 -3.34 7.56 4.69
CA PHE A 51 -2.68 6.54 3.88
C PHE A 51 -3.60 5.34 3.71
N SER A 52 -3.69 4.82 2.50
CA SER A 52 -4.30 3.53 2.24
C SER A 52 -3.20 2.51 1.98
N ILE A 53 -3.33 1.34 2.60
CA ILE A 53 -2.37 0.25 2.47
C ILE A 53 -3.14 -0.95 1.95
N ARG A 54 -2.85 -1.39 0.71
CA ARG A 54 -3.57 -2.46 0.03
C ARG A 54 -2.64 -3.61 -0.29
N LEU A 55 -3.08 -4.82 0.07
CA LEU A 55 -2.43 -6.04 -0.39
C LEU A 55 -3.10 -6.50 -1.68
N HIS A 56 -2.33 -6.55 -2.75
CA HIS A 56 -2.79 -7.03 -4.06
C HIS A 56 -2.41 -8.50 -4.26
N CYS A 57 -3.30 -9.26 -4.89
CA CYS A 57 -3.01 -10.65 -5.24
C CYS A 57 -1.89 -10.72 -6.29
N SER A 58 -1.27 -11.89 -6.42
CA SER A 58 -0.29 -12.13 -7.47
C SER A 58 -1.01 -12.23 -8.84
N GLU A 59 -0.23 -12.07 -9.91
CA GLU A 59 -0.74 -12.23 -11.28
C GLU A 59 -1.32 -13.64 -11.47
N GLU A 60 -0.65 -14.65 -10.94
CA GLU A 60 -1.11 -16.03 -10.99
C GLU A 60 -2.46 -16.23 -10.28
N GLU A 61 -2.60 -15.69 -9.08
CA GLU A 61 -3.86 -15.75 -8.33
C GLU A 61 -5.00 -15.05 -9.07
N PHE A 62 -4.72 -13.90 -9.66
CA PHE A 62 -5.69 -13.15 -10.45
C PHE A 62 -6.13 -13.94 -11.68
N ASP A 63 -5.18 -14.50 -12.43
CA ASP A 63 -5.44 -15.29 -13.64
C ASP A 63 -6.20 -16.58 -13.34
N ASN A 64 -5.98 -17.17 -12.16
CA ASN A 64 -6.68 -18.38 -11.72
C ASN A 64 -8.08 -18.10 -11.17
N GLY A 65 -8.48 -16.81 -11.09
CA GLY A 65 -9.79 -16.44 -10.58
C GLY A 65 -9.98 -16.68 -9.08
N GLU A 66 -8.88 -16.74 -8.31
CA GLU A 66 -8.95 -16.96 -6.87
C GLU A 66 -9.54 -15.77 -6.13
N TYR A 67 -9.51 -14.60 -6.77
CA TYR A 67 -10.13 -13.37 -6.23
C TYR A 67 -11.11 -12.83 -7.26
N SER A 68 -12.35 -12.67 -6.85
CA SER A 68 -13.43 -12.20 -7.73
C SER A 68 -13.38 -10.70 -8.02
N SER A 69 -12.53 -9.97 -7.32
CA SER A 69 -12.36 -8.53 -7.54
C SER A 69 -11.63 -8.27 -8.86
N THR A 70 -12.16 -7.35 -9.64
CA THR A 70 -11.53 -6.93 -10.90
C THR A 70 -10.19 -6.21 -10.68
N ILE A 71 -9.94 -5.73 -9.47
CA ILE A 71 -8.71 -5.03 -9.12
C ILE A 71 -7.73 -5.89 -8.31
N GLY A 72 -8.13 -7.11 -7.92
CA GLY A 72 -7.25 -8.07 -7.25
C GLY A 72 -6.81 -7.67 -5.83
N VAL A 73 -7.52 -6.77 -5.17
CA VAL A 73 -7.18 -6.36 -3.79
C VAL A 73 -7.68 -7.39 -2.79
N ILE A 74 -6.78 -7.91 -1.96
CA ILE A 74 -7.09 -8.90 -0.92
C ILE A 74 -7.59 -8.20 0.35
N THR A 75 -6.89 -7.16 0.78
CA THR A 75 -7.26 -6.39 1.98
C THR A 75 -6.79 -4.95 1.85
N THR A 76 -7.47 -4.06 2.54
CA THR A 76 -7.13 -2.63 2.60
C THR A 76 -7.17 -2.18 4.06
N LEU A 77 -6.10 -1.51 4.49
CA LEU A 77 -6.04 -0.85 5.79
C LEU A 77 -5.84 0.65 5.58
N ILE A 78 -6.25 1.44 6.56
CA ILE A 78 -6.16 2.90 6.54
C ILE A 78 -5.39 3.36 7.76
N ALA A 79 -4.48 4.31 7.58
CA ALA A 79 -3.69 4.91 8.65
C ALA A 79 -3.58 6.42 8.45
N THR A 80 -3.46 7.15 9.54
CA THR A 80 -3.36 8.62 9.52
C THR A 80 -1.97 9.13 9.90
N THR A 81 -1.11 8.27 10.43
CA THR A 81 0.26 8.63 10.82
C THR A 81 1.27 7.73 10.12
N ALA A 82 2.52 8.19 10.05
CA ALA A 82 3.61 7.40 9.47
C ALA A 82 3.84 6.11 10.25
N GLN A 83 3.80 6.17 11.57
CA GLN A 83 4.01 4.99 12.42
C GLN A 83 2.88 3.97 12.23
N ASP A 84 1.63 4.42 12.20
CA ASP A 84 0.49 3.51 11.98
C ASP A 84 0.51 2.91 10.58
N THR A 85 1.00 3.66 9.58
CA THR A 85 1.20 3.12 8.22
C THR A 85 2.19 1.95 8.25
N LEU A 86 3.34 2.11 8.91
CA LEU A 86 4.29 1.02 9.08
C LEU A 86 3.69 -0.15 9.86
N ASN A 87 2.93 0.12 10.90
CA ASN A 87 2.25 -0.91 11.68
C ASN A 87 1.27 -1.70 10.80
N CYS A 88 0.55 -1.04 9.91
CA CYS A 88 -0.35 -1.69 8.95
C CYS A 88 0.41 -2.57 7.96
N ILE A 89 1.52 -2.09 7.40
CA ILE A 89 2.37 -2.87 6.50
C ILE A 89 2.86 -4.14 7.22
N ASN A 90 3.40 -3.99 8.42
CA ASN A 90 3.90 -5.10 9.21
C ASN A 90 2.80 -6.09 9.59
N ALA A 91 1.60 -5.59 9.90
CA ALA A 91 0.45 -6.44 10.21
C ALA A 91 0.04 -7.30 9.01
N ILE A 92 0.01 -6.72 7.82
CA ILE A 92 -0.28 -7.46 6.58
C ILE A 92 0.78 -8.53 6.35
N MET A 93 2.05 -8.16 6.43
CA MET A 93 3.15 -9.10 6.18
C MET A 93 3.12 -10.26 7.17
N ARG A 94 2.84 -10.00 8.44
CA ARG A 94 2.75 -11.02 9.47
C ARG A 94 1.52 -11.91 9.30
N THR A 95 0.36 -11.31 9.07
CA THR A 95 -0.92 -12.04 8.94
C THR A 95 -0.91 -12.98 7.74
N PHE A 96 -0.37 -12.53 6.62
CA PHE A 96 -0.29 -13.30 5.39
C PHE A 96 1.03 -14.04 5.21
N LYS A 97 1.92 -13.99 6.22
CA LYS A 97 3.24 -14.64 6.19
C LYS A 97 4.07 -14.24 4.98
N GLU A 98 4.03 -12.96 4.65
CA GLU A 98 4.74 -12.42 3.50
C GLU A 98 6.16 -11.98 3.84
N LYS A 99 7.02 -11.97 2.81
CA LYS A 99 8.39 -11.44 2.90
C LYS A 99 8.66 -10.55 1.70
N GLU A 100 9.31 -9.42 1.94
CA GLU A 100 9.74 -8.52 0.89
C GLU A 100 10.85 -9.18 0.05
N ILE A 101 10.83 -8.90 -1.25
CA ILE A 101 11.87 -9.37 -2.18
C ILE A 101 13.24 -8.83 -1.80
#